data_756f3d6abdfbb61b17566efb928e39a0
#
_entry.id   756f3d6abdfbb61b17566efb928e39a0
#
_cell.length_a   1.000
_cell.length_b   1.000
_cell.length_c   1.000
_cell.angle_alpha   90.00
_cell.angle_beta   90.00
_cell.angle_gamma   90.00
#
_symmetry.space_group_name_H-M   'P 1'
#
loop_
_entity.id
_entity.type
_entity.pdbx_description
1 polymer ?
#
loop_
_entity_poly.entity_id
_entity_poly.type
_entity_poly.pdbx_seq_one_letter_code
_entity_poly.pdbx_strand_id
1 'polypeptide(L)'
;MAFGAFDNQITRRGYVTAQMDEIWSERSTVQSWYDVEAALARVQTAIGMIPEGTGARITEQAQATDAAMEQIFGGGTGNPFALGLDALRSALDDDRRPWVHYGATTQDILDTARGLQIRDSLDLIDDCTDKLLARIRDLAGVHAKPLMVARTNGQHAVPTTLGMRFARWAADLERSRDRLTETRQRCLLVQCSGAAGSYASMGEHGTT
;
A
#
# COMPACT_ATOMS: atom_id res chain seq x y z
N MET A 1 21.03 15.44 2.72
CA MET A 1 20.65 15.81 4.12
C MET A 1 19.38 15.06 4.46
N ALA A 2 19.35 14.32 5.56
CA ALA A 2 18.15 13.66 6.04
C ALA A 2 17.26 14.69 6.75
N PHE A 3 16.02 14.83 6.33
CA PHE A 3 15.09 15.82 6.84
C PHE A 3 14.01 15.23 7.78
N GLY A 4 13.89 13.91 7.85
CA GLY A 4 12.89 13.23 8.66
C GLY A 4 13.45 12.07 9.49
N ALA A 5 12.67 11.61 10.47
CA ALA A 5 13.05 10.48 11.32
C ALA A 5 13.26 9.17 10.52
N PHE A 6 12.63 9.05 9.37
CA PHE A 6 12.72 7.87 8.50
C PHE A 6 13.84 7.96 7.45
N ASP A 7 14.44 9.14 7.21
CA ASP A 7 15.53 9.31 6.27
C ASP A 7 16.90 8.92 6.87
N ASN A 8 16.97 8.79 8.20
CA ASN A 8 18.17 8.44 8.93
C ASN A 8 18.10 6.99 9.42
N GLN A 9 19.06 6.16 9.04
CA GLN A 9 19.08 4.74 9.41
C GLN A 9 19.14 4.49 10.93
N ILE A 10 19.69 5.41 11.71
CA ILE A 10 19.78 5.28 13.17
C ILE A 10 18.39 5.39 13.80
N THR A 11 17.63 6.41 13.41
CA THR A 11 16.26 6.63 13.89
C THR A 11 15.26 5.66 13.27
N ARG A 12 15.38 5.38 11.96
CA ARG A 12 14.52 4.45 11.20
C ARG A 12 14.41 3.08 11.88
N ARG A 13 15.53 2.51 12.36
CA ARG A 13 15.56 1.20 13.05
C ARG A 13 14.67 1.12 14.29
N GLY A 14 14.35 2.24 14.92
CA GLY A 14 13.47 2.29 16.09
C GLY A 14 11.98 2.36 15.78
N TYR A 15 11.60 2.64 14.54
CA TYR A 15 10.20 2.95 14.16
C TYR A 15 9.64 2.11 13.03
N VAL A 16 10.47 1.39 12.28
CA VAL A 16 10.04 0.67 11.08
C VAL A 16 10.44 -0.79 11.17
N THR A 17 9.54 -1.70 10.83
CA THR A 17 9.88 -3.12 10.58
C THR A 17 10.37 -3.29 9.14
N ALA A 18 11.22 -4.27 8.88
CA ALA A 18 11.74 -4.52 7.54
C ALA A 18 10.62 -4.79 6.51
N GLN A 19 9.55 -5.46 6.91
CA GLN A 19 8.41 -5.75 6.05
C GLN A 19 7.62 -4.48 5.68
N MET A 20 7.34 -3.60 6.65
CA MET A 20 6.65 -2.34 6.37
C MET A 20 7.54 -1.40 5.53
N ASP A 21 8.84 -1.42 5.79
CA ASP A 21 9.83 -0.65 5.05
C ASP A 21 9.89 -1.05 3.56
N GLU A 22 9.82 -2.34 3.28
CA GLU A 22 9.77 -2.86 1.91
C GLU A 22 8.53 -2.40 1.16
N ILE A 23 7.34 -2.46 1.80
CA ILE A 23 6.08 -2.01 1.19
C ILE A 23 6.15 -0.54 0.76
N TRP A 24 6.83 0.30 1.55
CA TRP A 24 6.93 1.75 1.31
C TRP A 24 8.28 2.18 0.71
N SER A 25 9.09 1.22 0.25
CA SER A 25 10.34 1.51 -0.46
C SER A 25 10.07 2.27 -1.77
N GLU A 26 11.08 2.99 -2.26
CA GLU A 26 11.03 3.65 -3.57
C GLU A 26 10.74 2.64 -4.68
N ARG A 27 11.38 1.47 -4.63
CA ARG A 27 11.18 0.40 -5.61
C ARG A 27 9.75 -0.13 -5.61
N SER A 28 9.20 -0.44 -4.44
CA SER A 28 7.82 -0.91 -4.30
C SER A 28 6.81 0.15 -4.71
N THR A 29 7.12 1.43 -4.47
CA THR A 29 6.29 2.54 -4.93
C THR A 29 6.27 2.63 -6.46
N VAL A 30 7.42 2.56 -7.11
CA VAL A 30 7.51 2.54 -8.59
C VAL A 30 6.84 1.29 -9.16
N GLN A 31 7.04 0.12 -8.54
CA GLN A 31 6.38 -1.11 -8.95
C GLN A 31 4.85 -0.97 -8.87
N SER A 32 4.33 -0.37 -7.82
CA SER A 32 2.89 -0.13 -7.67
C SER A 32 2.34 0.80 -8.78
N TRP A 33 3.11 1.80 -9.23
CA TRP A 33 2.72 2.60 -10.40
C TRP A 33 2.63 1.74 -11.66
N TYR A 34 3.63 0.90 -11.89
CA TYR A 34 3.69 0.01 -13.04
C TYR A 34 2.60 -1.06 -13.02
N ASP A 35 2.24 -1.57 -11.84
CA ASP A 35 1.13 -2.52 -11.69
C ASP A 35 -0.21 -1.89 -12.09
N VAL A 36 -0.43 -0.63 -11.74
CA VAL A 36 -1.62 0.13 -12.14
C VAL A 36 -1.63 0.42 -13.63
N GLU A 37 -0.50 0.87 -14.21
CA GLU A 37 -0.35 1.09 -15.66
C GLU A 37 -0.61 -0.19 -16.45
N ALA A 38 -0.06 -1.31 -15.98
CA ALA A 38 -0.28 -2.62 -16.58
C ALA A 38 -1.75 -3.06 -16.51
N ALA A 39 -2.41 -2.83 -15.36
CA ALA A 39 -3.82 -3.12 -15.19
C ALA A 39 -4.69 -2.27 -16.12
N LEU A 40 -4.43 -0.96 -16.20
CA LEU A 40 -5.10 -0.04 -17.10
C LEU A 40 -4.97 -0.51 -18.56
N ALA A 41 -3.76 -0.80 -19.01
CA ALA A 41 -3.49 -1.24 -20.37
C ALA A 41 -4.18 -2.58 -20.71
N ARG A 42 -4.24 -3.53 -19.76
CA ARG A 42 -4.97 -4.79 -19.95
C ARG A 42 -6.46 -4.56 -20.17
N VAL A 43 -7.09 -3.72 -19.33
CA VAL A 43 -8.51 -3.40 -19.46
C VAL A 43 -8.76 -2.67 -20.76
N GLN A 44 -7.98 -1.66 -21.11
CA GLN A 44 -8.10 -0.92 -22.36
C GLN A 44 -7.94 -1.79 -23.60
N THR A 45 -7.05 -2.78 -23.57
CA THR A 45 -6.94 -3.79 -24.64
C THR A 45 -8.20 -4.65 -24.73
N ALA A 46 -8.71 -5.12 -23.58
CA ALA A 46 -9.87 -6.01 -23.53
C ALA A 46 -11.16 -5.35 -24.08
N ILE A 47 -11.31 -4.04 -23.88
CA ILE A 47 -12.46 -3.28 -24.40
C ILE A 47 -12.22 -2.67 -25.78
N GLY A 48 -11.07 -2.96 -26.42
CA GLY A 48 -10.74 -2.45 -27.76
C GLY A 48 -10.36 -0.98 -27.84
N MET A 49 -10.06 -0.34 -26.70
CA MET A 49 -9.65 1.07 -26.63
C MET A 49 -8.21 1.28 -27.12
N ILE A 50 -7.35 0.30 -26.95
CA ILE A 50 -5.97 0.26 -27.47
C ILE A 50 -5.73 -1.03 -28.25
N PRO A 51 -4.71 -1.09 -29.15
CA PRO A 51 -4.48 -2.23 -30.00
C PRO A 51 -4.31 -3.56 -29.27
N GLU A 52 -4.75 -4.65 -29.89
CA GLU A 52 -4.63 -6.01 -29.39
C GLU A 52 -3.16 -6.33 -29.04
N GLY A 53 -2.95 -7.06 -27.94
CA GLY A 53 -1.63 -7.46 -27.44
C GLY A 53 -0.84 -6.37 -26.71
N THR A 54 -1.25 -5.10 -26.80
CA THR A 54 -0.56 -3.99 -26.16
C THR A 54 -0.54 -4.11 -24.64
N GLY A 55 -1.68 -4.43 -24.02
CA GLY A 55 -1.78 -4.61 -22.57
C GLY A 55 -0.91 -5.73 -22.01
N ALA A 56 -0.80 -6.84 -22.77
CA ALA A 56 0.10 -7.95 -22.40
C ALA A 56 1.57 -7.50 -22.45
N ARG A 57 1.98 -6.78 -23.49
CA ARG A 57 3.35 -6.31 -23.66
C ARG A 57 3.72 -5.25 -22.64
N ILE A 58 2.84 -4.30 -22.32
CA ILE A 58 3.05 -3.33 -21.24
C ILE A 58 3.20 -4.07 -19.89
N THR A 59 2.35 -5.06 -19.61
CA THR A 59 2.43 -5.86 -18.38
C THR A 59 3.77 -6.58 -18.23
N GLU A 60 4.29 -7.15 -19.32
CA GLU A 60 5.61 -7.82 -19.31
C GLU A 60 6.75 -6.87 -18.97
N GLN A 61 6.70 -5.63 -19.45
CA GLN A 61 7.74 -4.62 -19.23
C GLN A 61 7.54 -3.77 -17.98
N ALA A 62 6.37 -3.84 -17.33
CA ALA A 62 6.01 -3.06 -16.15
C ALA A 62 6.73 -3.54 -14.88
N GLN A 63 8.08 -3.44 -14.88
CA GLN A 63 8.95 -3.91 -13.82
C GLN A 63 9.87 -2.76 -13.35
N ALA A 64 9.94 -2.55 -12.03
CA ALA A 64 10.84 -1.58 -11.40
C ALA A 64 12.29 -2.12 -11.39
N THR A 65 12.88 -2.27 -12.58
CA THR A 65 14.24 -2.77 -12.78
C THR A 65 15.28 -1.76 -12.25
N ASP A 66 16.53 -2.21 -12.05
CA ASP A 66 17.62 -1.30 -11.63
C ASP A 66 17.82 -0.17 -12.66
N ALA A 67 17.68 -0.45 -13.95
CA ALA A 67 17.79 0.56 -14.99
C ALA A 67 16.66 1.61 -14.90
N ALA A 68 15.42 1.19 -14.62
CA ALA A 68 14.31 2.11 -14.40
C ALA A 68 14.53 2.97 -13.14
N MET A 69 14.98 2.37 -12.04
CA MET A 69 15.28 3.10 -10.80
C MET A 69 16.40 4.11 -10.99
N GLU A 70 17.46 3.75 -11.73
CA GLU A 70 18.54 4.68 -12.07
C GLU A 70 18.05 5.85 -12.95
N GLN A 71 17.18 5.58 -13.92
CA GLN A 71 16.58 6.65 -14.74
C GLN A 71 15.72 7.61 -13.91
N ILE A 72 15.00 7.11 -12.88
CA ILE A 72 14.12 7.90 -12.03
C ILE A 72 14.89 8.72 -10.99
N PHE A 73 15.91 8.11 -10.35
CA PHE A 73 16.57 8.65 -9.15
C PHE A 73 18.06 8.97 -9.35
N GLY A 74 18.68 8.60 -10.45
CA GLY A 74 20.11 8.70 -10.72
C GLY A 74 20.67 10.11 -10.97
N GLY A 75 19.94 11.16 -10.54
CA GLY A 75 20.46 12.54 -10.54
C GLY A 75 19.80 13.49 -11.55
N GLY A 76 18.72 13.10 -12.20
CA GLY A 76 17.91 13.97 -13.05
C GLY A 76 17.08 14.98 -12.26
N THR A 77 16.83 16.14 -12.86
CA THR A 77 15.81 17.09 -12.39
C THR A 77 14.51 16.78 -13.13
N GLY A 78 13.44 16.48 -12.42
CA GLY A 78 12.14 16.21 -13.05
C GLY A 78 11.14 15.60 -12.07
N ASN A 79 9.93 15.38 -12.56
CA ASN A 79 8.90 14.67 -11.80
C ASN A 79 9.22 13.16 -11.84
N PRO A 80 9.47 12.48 -10.69
CA PRO A 80 9.81 11.06 -10.65
C PRO A 80 8.78 10.16 -11.35
N PHE A 81 7.49 10.50 -11.29
CA PHE A 81 6.45 9.73 -11.97
C PHE A 81 6.59 9.84 -13.50
N ALA A 82 6.84 11.04 -14.03
CA ALA A 82 7.06 11.22 -15.48
C ALA A 82 8.29 10.45 -15.96
N LEU A 83 9.39 10.50 -15.20
CA LEU A 83 10.59 9.72 -15.48
C LEU A 83 10.32 8.22 -15.44
N GLY A 84 9.46 7.75 -14.51
CA GLY A 84 9.01 6.36 -14.46
C GLY A 84 8.22 5.95 -15.70
N LEU A 85 7.30 6.79 -16.18
CA LEU A 85 6.59 6.53 -17.44
C LEU A 85 7.53 6.48 -18.65
N ASP A 86 8.53 7.36 -18.69
CA ASP A 86 9.52 7.38 -19.78
C ASP A 86 10.43 6.15 -19.72
N ALA A 87 10.78 5.66 -18.54
CA ALA A 87 11.50 4.40 -18.38
C ALA A 87 10.68 3.21 -18.90
N LEU A 88 9.39 3.13 -18.55
CA LEU A 88 8.49 2.09 -19.04
C LEU A 88 8.31 2.18 -20.57
N ARG A 89 8.12 3.37 -21.13
CA ARG A 89 8.04 3.58 -22.58
C ARG A 89 9.31 3.15 -23.29
N SER A 90 10.48 3.41 -22.72
CA SER A 90 11.77 3.06 -23.32
C SER A 90 11.98 1.53 -23.41
N ALA A 91 11.30 0.75 -22.57
CA ALA A 91 11.34 -0.71 -22.61
C ALA A 91 10.38 -1.33 -23.67
N LEU A 92 9.59 -0.50 -24.34
CA LEU A 92 8.59 -0.93 -25.32
C LEU A 92 9.00 -0.59 -26.75
N ASP A 93 8.41 -1.34 -27.69
CA ASP A 93 8.49 -1.06 -29.14
C ASP A 93 7.78 0.26 -29.48
N ASP A 94 8.22 0.94 -30.53
CA ASP A 94 7.76 2.30 -30.89
C ASP A 94 6.24 2.40 -31.10
N ASP A 95 5.60 1.37 -31.62
CA ASP A 95 4.16 1.29 -31.86
C ASP A 95 3.32 1.14 -30.58
N ARG A 96 3.94 0.73 -29.47
CA ARG A 96 3.28 0.53 -28.17
C ARG A 96 3.51 1.65 -27.16
N ARG A 97 4.57 2.42 -27.32
CA ARG A 97 4.90 3.55 -26.42
C ARG A 97 3.77 4.56 -26.22
N PRO A 98 3.02 4.95 -27.26
CA PRO A 98 1.93 5.93 -27.10
C PRO A 98 0.78 5.47 -26.21
N TRP A 99 0.67 4.15 -25.97
CA TRP A 99 -0.43 3.55 -25.22
C TRP A 99 -0.14 3.43 -23.72
N VAL A 100 1.09 3.72 -23.28
CA VAL A 100 1.41 3.84 -21.83
C VAL A 100 0.74 5.08 -21.29
N HIS A 101 -0.03 4.96 -20.22
CA HIS A 101 -0.75 6.04 -19.57
C HIS A 101 -1.87 6.64 -20.45
N TYR A 102 -2.41 5.87 -21.37
CA TYR A 102 -3.39 6.35 -22.32
C TYR A 102 -4.72 6.71 -21.63
N GLY A 103 -5.18 7.94 -21.80
CA GLY A 103 -6.44 8.43 -21.24
C GLY A 103 -6.44 8.70 -19.72
N ALA A 104 -5.40 8.31 -19.01
CA ALA A 104 -5.28 8.54 -17.57
C ALA A 104 -4.60 9.87 -17.23
N THR A 105 -4.68 10.25 -15.97
CA THR A 105 -3.87 11.33 -15.40
C THR A 105 -2.94 10.79 -14.32
N THR A 106 -1.87 11.53 -14.02
CA THR A 106 -0.92 11.19 -12.96
C THR A 106 -1.61 10.76 -11.66
N GLN A 107 -2.63 11.50 -11.24
CA GLN A 107 -3.31 11.26 -9.97
C GLN A 107 -4.10 9.93 -9.98
N ASP A 108 -4.65 9.51 -11.11
CA ASP A 108 -5.33 8.22 -11.25
C ASP A 108 -4.38 7.06 -10.87
N ILE A 109 -3.13 7.16 -11.32
CA ILE A 109 -2.12 6.14 -11.06
C ILE A 109 -1.59 6.23 -9.63
N LEU A 110 -1.24 7.44 -9.17
CA LEU A 110 -0.63 7.62 -7.85
C LEU A 110 -1.58 7.23 -6.71
N ASP A 111 -2.86 7.60 -6.78
CA ASP A 111 -3.83 7.28 -5.73
C ASP A 111 -4.19 5.79 -5.74
N THR A 112 -4.36 5.18 -6.92
CA THR A 112 -4.61 3.75 -7.03
C THR A 112 -3.40 2.93 -6.54
N ALA A 113 -2.18 3.31 -6.92
CA ALA A 113 -0.95 2.66 -6.46
C ALA A 113 -0.79 2.78 -4.93
N ARG A 114 -1.10 3.95 -4.36
CA ARG A 114 -1.12 4.13 -2.90
C ARG A 114 -2.15 3.21 -2.25
N GLY A 115 -3.31 3.02 -2.88
CA GLY A 115 -4.31 2.04 -2.45
C GLY A 115 -3.74 0.61 -2.37
N LEU A 116 -2.91 0.20 -3.33
CA LEU A 116 -2.23 -1.10 -3.31
C LEU A 116 -1.26 -1.20 -2.12
N GLN A 117 -0.41 -0.19 -1.88
CA GLN A 117 0.52 -0.18 -0.75
C GLN A 117 -0.22 -0.14 0.61
N ILE A 118 -1.35 0.57 0.71
CA ILE A 118 -2.21 0.56 1.90
C ILE A 118 -2.80 -0.83 2.12
N ARG A 119 -3.25 -1.52 1.07
CA ARG A 119 -3.76 -2.89 1.15
C ARG A 119 -2.70 -3.82 1.75
N ASP A 120 -1.50 -3.81 1.20
CA ASP A 120 -0.40 -4.67 1.64
C ASP A 120 0.03 -4.35 3.08
N SER A 121 -0.01 -3.07 3.46
CA SER A 121 0.23 -2.63 4.85
C SER A 121 -0.84 -3.14 5.81
N LEU A 122 -2.12 -3.08 5.41
CA LEU A 122 -3.23 -3.59 6.21
C LEU A 122 -3.17 -5.11 6.35
N ASP A 123 -2.80 -5.83 5.29
CA ASP A 123 -2.61 -7.29 5.35
C ASP A 123 -1.51 -7.67 6.35
N LEU A 124 -0.39 -6.95 6.36
CA LEU A 124 0.68 -7.14 7.33
C LEU A 124 0.23 -6.82 8.77
N ILE A 125 -0.53 -5.74 8.97
CA ILE A 125 -1.07 -5.36 10.28
C ILE A 125 -2.06 -6.42 10.77
N ASP A 126 -2.95 -6.92 9.91
CA ASP A 126 -3.93 -7.95 10.25
C ASP A 126 -3.21 -9.24 10.70
N ASP A 127 -2.21 -9.71 9.95
CA ASP A 127 -1.41 -10.89 10.30
C ASP A 127 -0.69 -10.73 11.66
N CYS A 128 -0.07 -9.59 11.90
CA CYS A 128 0.56 -9.28 13.18
C CYS A 128 -0.46 -9.20 14.34
N THR A 129 -1.63 -8.62 14.08
CA THR A 129 -2.70 -8.48 15.06
C THR A 129 -3.27 -9.83 15.45
N ASP A 130 -3.51 -10.73 14.48
CA ASP A 130 -4.01 -12.07 14.74
C ASP A 130 -3.04 -12.89 15.59
N LYS A 131 -1.74 -12.85 15.28
CA LYS A 131 -0.70 -13.50 16.08
C LYS A 131 -0.65 -12.94 17.52
N LEU A 132 -0.74 -11.63 17.66
CA LEU A 132 -0.75 -10.98 18.97
C LEU A 132 -2.01 -11.33 19.78
N LEU A 133 -3.19 -11.29 19.15
CA LEU A 133 -4.46 -11.67 19.78
C LEU A 133 -4.43 -13.12 20.26
N ALA A 134 -3.96 -14.05 19.43
CA ALA A 134 -3.83 -15.44 19.82
C ALA A 134 -2.97 -15.59 21.08
N ARG A 135 -1.81 -14.91 21.13
CA ARG A 135 -0.92 -14.93 22.29
C ARG A 135 -1.51 -14.29 23.54
N ILE A 136 -2.19 -13.15 23.40
CA ILE A 136 -2.83 -12.47 24.54
C ILE A 136 -3.99 -13.30 25.10
N ARG A 137 -4.81 -13.94 24.24
CA ARG A 137 -5.89 -14.83 24.67
C ARG A 137 -5.38 -16.04 25.43
N ASP A 138 -4.30 -16.65 24.95
CA ASP A 138 -3.62 -17.76 25.62
C ASP A 138 -3.15 -17.32 27.02
N LEU A 139 -2.45 -16.20 27.12
CA LEU A 139 -2.01 -15.64 28.40
C LEU A 139 -3.17 -15.29 29.34
N ALA A 140 -4.29 -14.81 28.80
CA ALA A 140 -5.48 -14.53 29.58
C ALA A 140 -6.05 -15.83 30.19
N GLY A 141 -6.07 -16.92 29.46
CA GLY A 141 -6.48 -18.24 29.94
C GLY A 141 -5.55 -18.81 30.99
N VAL A 142 -4.23 -18.84 30.72
CA VAL A 142 -3.21 -19.36 31.64
C VAL A 142 -3.20 -18.59 32.96
N HIS A 143 -3.42 -17.28 32.93
CA HIS A 143 -3.38 -16.41 34.11
C HIS A 143 -4.77 -16.01 34.64
N ALA A 144 -5.80 -16.79 34.33
CA ALA A 144 -7.18 -16.49 34.78
C ALA A 144 -7.36 -16.54 36.30
N LYS A 145 -6.60 -17.37 37.01
CA LYS A 145 -6.75 -17.59 38.47
C LYS A 145 -5.78 -16.78 39.33
N PRO A 146 -4.50 -16.56 38.96
CA PRO A 146 -3.54 -15.84 39.80
C PRO A 146 -4.04 -14.44 40.16
N LEU A 147 -4.11 -14.14 41.44
CA LEU A 147 -4.53 -12.84 41.97
C LEU A 147 -3.39 -11.82 41.86
N MET A 148 -3.76 -10.62 41.52
CA MET A 148 -2.90 -9.45 41.59
C MET A 148 -3.64 -8.24 42.14
N VAL A 149 -2.91 -7.27 42.61
CA VAL A 149 -3.48 -5.99 43.06
C VAL A 149 -3.84 -5.12 41.87
N ALA A 150 -5.11 -4.75 41.76
CA ALA A 150 -5.48 -3.66 40.86
C ALA A 150 -4.96 -2.32 41.38
N ARG A 151 -4.75 -1.37 40.48
CA ARG A 151 -4.34 0.01 40.85
C ARG A 151 -5.30 1.02 40.22
N THR A 152 -5.69 2.00 41.00
CA THR A 152 -6.45 3.18 40.58
C THR A 152 -5.74 4.42 41.09
N ASN A 153 -5.57 5.45 40.29
CA ASN A 153 -4.84 6.65 40.62
C ASN A 153 -3.45 6.38 41.28
N GLY A 154 -2.73 5.37 40.79
CA GLY A 154 -1.43 4.96 41.31
C GLY A 154 -1.46 4.20 42.63
N GLN A 155 -2.63 3.98 43.25
CA GLN A 155 -2.79 3.33 44.56
C GLN A 155 -3.30 1.89 44.43
N HIS A 156 -3.04 1.07 45.44
CA HIS A 156 -3.59 -0.27 45.57
C HIS A 156 -5.13 -0.20 45.72
N ALA A 157 -5.81 -1.00 44.95
CA ALA A 157 -7.26 -1.14 44.95
C ALA A 157 -7.66 -2.60 45.23
N VAL A 158 -8.86 -2.98 44.83
CA VAL A 158 -9.40 -4.35 44.99
C VAL A 158 -8.55 -5.40 44.25
N PRO A 159 -8.56 -6.68 44.67
CA PRO A 159 -7.95 -7.76 43.93
C PRO A 159 -8.55 -7.93 42.54
N THR A 160 -7.70 -8.26 41.58
CA THR A 160 -8.06 -8.68 40.21
C THR A 160 -7.21 -9.88 39.83
N THR A 161 -7.29 -10.33 38.56
CA THR A 161 -6.38 -11.35 38.04
C THR A 161 -5.51 -10.82 36.91
N LEU A 162 -4.34 -11.41 36.72
CA LEU A 162 -3.48 -11.06 35.60
C LEU A 162 -4.16 -11.41 34.25
N GLY A 163 -4.93 -12.50 34.23
CA GLY A 163 -5.70 -12.91 33.05
C GLY A 163 -6.75 -11.86 32.62
N MET A 164 -7.43 -11.25 33.61
CA MET A 164 -8.38 -10.15 33.32
C MET A 164 -7.67 -8.97 32.65
N ARG A 165 -6.42 -8.69 33.02
CA ARG A 165 -5.65 -7.62 32.41
C ARG A 165 -5.33 -7.92 30.93
N PHE A 166 -4.92 -9.14 30.62
CA PHE A 166 -4.74 -9.60 29.25
C PHE A 166 -6.05 -9.59 28.45
N ALA A 167 -7.13 -10.06 29.04
CA ALA A 167 -8.44 -10.06 28.37
C ALA A 167 -8.90 -8.65 27.95
N ARG A 168 -8.63 -7.63 28.79
CA ARG A 168 -8.94 -6.22 28.44
C ARG A 168 -8.11 -5.75 27.25
N TRP A 169 -6.81 -6.09 27.18
CA TRP A 169 -5.98 -5.75 26.03
C TRP A 169 -6.44 -6.47 24.75
N ALA A 170 -6.82 -7.72 24.87
CA ALA A 170 -7.40 -8.47 23.74
C ALA A 170 -8.65 -7.76 23.21
N ALA A 171 -9.58 -7.39 24.08
CA ALA A 171 -10.82 -6.72 23.71
C ALA A 171 -10.58 -5.33 23.05
N ASP A 172 -9.56 -4.58 23.49
CA ASP A 172 -9.20 -3.31 22.87
C ASP A 172 -8.60 -3.52 21.47
N LEU A 173 -7.77 -4.53 21.32
CA LEU A 173 -7.14 -4.87 20.05
C LEU A 173 -8.16 -5.42 19.03
N GLU A 174 -9.13 -6.25 19.48
CA GLU A 174 -10.23 -6.74 18.67
C GLU A 174 -11.06 -5.60 18.10
N ARG A 175 -11.47 -4.64 18.93
CA ARG A 175 -12.19 -3.45 18.47
C ARG A 175 -11.37 -2.60 17.49
N SER A 176 -10.05 -2.57 17.63
CA SER A 176 -9.18 -1.87 16.69
C SER A 176 -9.12 -2.58 15.35
N ARG A 177 -9.04 -3.91 15.36
CA ARG A 177 -9.10 -4.74 14.15
C ARG A 177 -10.43 -4.58 13.41
N ASP A 178 -11.56 -4.58 14.14
CA ASP A 178 -12.87 -4.39 13.53
C ASP A 178 -12.96 -3.03 12.81
N ARG A 179 -12.45 -1.95 13.43
CA ARG A 179 -12.38 -0.63 12.79
C ARG A 179 -11.51 -0.63 11.54
N LEU A 180 -10.37 -1.33 11.54
CA LEU A 180 -9.52 -1.46 10.36
C LEU A 180 -10.24 -2.21 9.24
N THR A 181 -10.94 -3.29 9.55
CA THR A 181 -11.75 -4.06 8.59
C THR A 181 -12.82 -3.21 7.93
N GLU A 182 -13.55 -2.41 8.72
CA GLU A 182 -14.57 -1.48 8.21
C GLU A 182 -13.95 -0.37 7.34
N THR A 183 -12.80 0.15 7.76
CA THR A 183 -12.10 1.23 7.05
C THR A 183 -11.51 0.74 5.73
N ARG A 184 -11.06 -0.51 5.65
CA ARG A 184 -10.49 -1.13 4.45
C ARG A 184 -11.37 -0.92 3.22
N GLN A 185 -12.66 -1.15 3.33
CA GLN A 185 -13.62 -0.99 2.22
C GLN A 185 -13.73 0.45 1.71
N ARG A 186 -13.41 1.43 2.53
CA ARG A 186 -13.47 2.85 2.19
C ARG A 186 -12.15 3.41 1.65
N CYS A 187 -11.04 2.80 1.98
CA CYS A 187 -9.69 3.26 1.61
C CYS A 187 -9.15 2.58 0.36
N LEU A 188 -9.59 1.34 0.06
CA LEU A 188 -9.09 0.57 -1.08
C LEU A 188 -9.97 0.81 -2.31
N LEU A 189 -9.88 2.02 -2.83
CA LEU A 189 -10.61 2.45 -4.02
C LEU A 189 -9.67 2.61 -5.20
N VAL A 190 -10.18 2.31 -6.39
CA VAL A 190 -9.52 2.65 -7.65
C VAL A 190 -9.87 4.08 -8.01
N GLN A 191 -8.86 4.89 -8.33
CA GLN A 191 -9.03 6.20 -8.92
C GLN A 191 -8.78 6.10 -10.41
N CYS A 192 -9.77 6.43 -11.23
CA CYS A 192 -9.63 6.45 -12.69
C CYS A 192 -10.70 7.37 -13.29
N SER A 193 -10.38 8.63 -13.51
CA SER A 193 -11.36 9.62 -14.00
C SER A 193 -10.78 10.61 -15.02
N GLY A 194 -9.48 10.51 -15.29
CA GLY A 194 -8.74 11.44 -16.16
C GLY A 194 -8.52 12.81 -15.52
N ALA A 195 -7.85 13.69 -16.25
CA ALA A 195 -7.34 14.98 -15.73
C ALA A 195 -8.40 15.91 -15.13
N ALA A 196 -9.62 15.87 -15.65
CA ALA A 196 -10.72 16.75 -15.22
C ALA A 196 -11.82 16.01 -14.43
N GLY A 197 -11.64 14.72 -14.15
CA GLY A 197 -12.64 13.90 -13.46
C GLY A 197 -13.88 13.59 -14.30
N SER A 198 -13.80 13.71 -15.62
CA SER A 198 -14.95 13.62 -16.54
C SER A 198 -14.85 12.45 -17.53
N TYR A 199 -13.78 11.64 -17.44
CA TYR A 199 -13.49 10.55 -18.38
C TYR A 199 -13.35 11.00 -19.87
N ALA A 200 -13.25 12.29 -20.14
CA ALA A 200 -13.28 12.84 -21.48
C ALA A 200 -12.22 12.25 -22.43
N SER A 201 -11.06 11.92 -21.90
CA SER A 201 -9.96 11.27 -22.63
C SER A 201 -10.20 9.79 -22.95
N MET A 202 -11.20 9.17 -22.32
CA MET A 202 -11.58 7.76 -22.55
C MET A 202 -12.79 7.61 -23.45
N GLY A 203 -13.41 8.75 -23.87
CA GLY A 203 -14.56 8.75 -24.77
C GLY A 203 -15.74 7.93 -24.24
N GLU A 204 -16.37 7.13 -25.10
CA GLU A 204 -17.50 6.26 -24.75
C GLU A 204 -17.12 5.10 -23.79
N HIS A 205 -15.84 4.79 -23.66
CA HIS A 205 -15.33 3.73 -22.78
C HIS A 205 -15.15 4.18 -21.33
N GLY A 206 -15.26 5.49 -21.03
CA GLY A 206 -14.98 6.03 -19.70
C GLY A 206 -15.91 5.53 -18.59
N THR A 207 -17.07 4.97 -18.93
CA THR A 207 -18.07 4.44 -17.99
C THR A 207 -18.27 2.93 -18.13
N THR A 208 -17.46 2.27 -18.94
CA THR A 208 -17.47 0.81 -19.14
C THR A 208 -16.49 0.13 -18.20
#